data_f25cfb3087c094e22917b45cb0584eef
#
_entry.id   f25cfb3087c094e22917b45cb0584eef
#
_cell.length_a   1.000
_cell.length_b   1.000
_cell.length_c   1.000
_cell.angle_alpha   90.00
_cell.angle_beta   90.00
_cell.angle_gamma   90.00
#
_symmetry.space_group_name_H-M   'P 1'
#
loop_
_entity.id
_entity.type
_entity.pdbx_description
1 polymer ?
#
loop_
_entity_poly.entity_id
_entity_poly.type
_entity_poly.pdbx_seq_one_letter_code
_entity_poly.pdbx_strand_id
1 'polypeptide(L)'
;MRTLSRGVAVWCCIIIVETLHGIARTTFLAPALGDFQARQVAVFTGSFLILVVAMSFIRWIRPADAGEAVRVGIVWLVLTLAFEIAFGRYVVQAPWSRIASDYNLLRGGLLPIGLLVLTAAPLIAAKFRHVL
;
A
#
# COMPACT_ATOMS: atom_id res chain seq x y z
N MET A 1 18.97 -1.33 -11.55
CA MET A 1 18.85 0.08 -11.12
C MET A 1 17.67 0.80 -11.77
N ARG A 2 17.52 0.67 -13.11
CA ARG A 2 16.37 1.26 -13.80
C ARG A 2 15.03 0.74 -13.29
N THR A 3 14.94 -0.55 -13.03
CA THR A 3 13.73 -1.19 -12.50
C THR A 3 13.34 -0.61 -11.14
N LEU A 4 14.31 -0.44 -10.24
CA LEU A 4 14.03 0.15 -8.92
C LEU A 4 13.63 1.62 -9.03
N SER A 5 14.28 2.40 -9.89
CA SER A 5 13.91 3.80 -10.10
C SER A 5 12.48 3.93 -10.61
N ARG A 6 12.10 3.08 -11.56
CA ARG A 6 10.72 3.05 -12.06
C ARG A 6 9.76 2.58 -11.00
N GLY A 7 10.16 1.60 -10.18
CA GLY A 7 9.37 1.14 -9.05
C GLY A 7 9.08 2.26 -8.07
N VAL A 8 10.09 3.07 -7.73
CA VAL A 8 9.90 4.22 -6.84
C VAL A 8 8.96 5.25 -7.45
N ALA A 9 9.07 5.52 -8.75
CA ALA A 9 8.17 6.44 -9.43
C ALA A 9 6.72 5.94 -9.36
N VAL A 10 6.48 4.66 -9.55
CA VAL A 10 5.14 4.06 -9.42
C VAL A 10 4.68 4.10 -7.97
N TRP A 11 5.59 3.91 -7.01
CA TRP A 11 5.26 4.05 -5.60
C TRP A 11 4.73 5.45 -5.28
N CYS A 12 5.29 6.49 -5.89
CA CYS A 12 4.76 7.85 -5.73
C CYS A 12 3.30 7.93 -6.19
N CYS A 13 2.96 7.26 -7.30
CA CYS A 13 1.57 7.18 -7.76
C CYS A 13 0.70 6.43 -6.75
N ILE A 14 1.20 5.33 -6.19
CA ILE A 14 0.48 4.55 -5.17
C ILE A 14 0.18 5.43 -3.96
N ILE A 15 1.15 6.18 -3.47
CA ILE A 15 0.97 7.03 -2.29
C ILE A 15 -0.05 8.14 -2.55
N ILE A 16 -0.06 8.72 -3.74
CA ILE A 16 -1.07 9.71 -4.12
C ILE A 16 -2.46 9.07 -4.09
N VAL A 17 -2.62 7.91 -4.71
CA VAL A 17 -3.90 7.18 -4.75
C VAL A 17 -4.34 6.81 -3.34
N GLU A 18 -3.43 6.28 -2.52
CA GLU A 18 -3.75 5.85 -1.16
C GLU A 18 -4.08 7.05 -0.24
N THR A 19 -3.43 8.20 -0.46
CA THR A 19 -3.74 9.42 0.29
C THR A 19 -5.15 9.91 -0.05
N LEU A 20 -5.51 9.92 -1.33
CA LEU A 20 -6.88 10.26 -1.75
C LEU A 20 -7.89 9.26 -1.21
N HIS A 21 -7.55 7.99 -1.23
CA HIS A 21 -8.37 6.92 -0.65
C HIS A 21 -8.56 7.12 0.86
N GLY A 22 -7.49 7.51 1.58
CA GLY A 22 -7.57 7.82 3.00
C GLY A 22 -8.46 9.02 3.31
N ILE A 23 -8.43 10.04 2.47
CA ILE A 23 -9.32 11.19 2.59
C ILE A 23 -10.78 10.75 2.40
N ALA A 24 -11.06 9.94 1.38
CA ALA A 24 -12.39 9.41 1.13
C ALA A 24 -12.85 8.54 2.30
N ARG A 25 -11.98 7.71 2.86
CA ARG A 25 -12.29 6.90 4.03
C ARG A 25 -12.72 7.78 5.20
N THR A 26 -11.94 8.80 5.52
CA THR A 26 -12.22 9.70 6.65
C THR A 26 -13.51 10.48 6.44
N THR A 27 -13.76 10.91 5.20
CA THR A 27 -14.90 11.77 4.87
C THR A 27 -16.21 10.98 4.77
N PHE A 28 -16.18 9.78 4.18
CA PHE A 28 -17.39 9.03 3.84
C PHE A 28 -17.58 7.76 4.65
N LEU A 29 -16.53 6.99 4.90
CA LEU A 29 -16.66 5.69 5.59
C LEU A 29 -16.66 5.84 7.11
N ALA A 30 -15.77 6.65 7.66
CA ALA A 30 -15.65 6.78 9.11
C ALA A 30 -16.93 7.29 9.77
N PRO A 31 -17.64 8.29 9.21
CA PRO A 31 -18.91 8.71 9.80
C PRO A 31 -19.99 7.62 9.81
N ALA A 32 -19.95 6.71 8.82
CA ALA A 32 -20.96 5.65 8.70
C ALA A 32 -20.61 4.42 9.53
N LEU A 33 -19.33 4.01 9.58
CA LEU A 33 -18.88 2.74 10.16
C LEU A 33 -18.13 2.89 11.46
N GLY A 34 -17.69 4.10 11.80
CA GLY A 34 -16.71 4.33 12.85
C GLY A 34 -15.29 4.25 12.29
N ASP A 35 -14.35 4.91 12.97
CA ASP A 35 -12.99 5.05 12.46
C ASP A 35 -12.28 3.70 12.29
N PHE A 36 -12.39 2.81 13.30
CA PHE A 36 -11.69 1.54 13.25
C PHE A 36 -12.21 0.62 12.14
N GLN A 37 -13.55 0.49 12.02
CA GLN A 37 -14.14 -0.34 10.96
C GLN A 37 -13.88 0.24 9.58
N ALA A 38 -13.89 1.58 9.45
CA ALA A 38 -13.55 2.23 8.19
C ALA A 38 -12.11 1.89 7.77
N ARG A 39 -11.18 1.87 8.72
CA ARG A 39 -9.79 1.48 8.44
C ARG A 39 -9.69 0.01 8.02
N GLN A 40 -10.48 -0.88 8.62
CA GLN A 40 -10.51 -2.28 8.23
C GLN A 40 -11.01 -2.45 6.80
N VAL A 41 -12.12 -1.82 6.45
CA VAL A 41 -12.66 -1.85 5.08
C VAL A 41 -11.65 -1.27 4.09
N ALA A 42 -10.97 -0.20 4.48
CA ALA A 42 -10.01 0.48 3.62
C ALA A 42 -8.78 -0.38 3.30
N VAL A 43 -8.42 -1.35 4.15
CA VAL A 43 -7.33 -2.27 3.82
C VAL A 43 -7.69 -3.07 2.56
N PHE A 44 -8.93 -3.52 2.43
CA PHE A 44 -9.35 -4.29 1.26
C PHE A 44 -9.47 -3.41 0.02
N THR A 45 -10.13 -2.26 0.12
CA THR A 45 -10.27 -1.36 -1.02
C THR A 45 -8.93 -0.75 -1.41
N GLY A 46 -8.08 -0.41 -0.44
CA GLY A 46 -6.73 0.08 -0.70
C GLY A 46 -5.85 -0.97 -1.36
N SER A 47 -5.96 -2.24 -0.93
CA SER A 47 -5.24 -3.35 -1.55
C SER A 47 -5.65 -3.53 -3.01
N PHE A 48 -6.93 -3.40 -3.31
CA PHE A 48 -7.43 -3.45 -4.68
C PHE A 48 -6.82 -2.33 -5.53
N LEU A 49 -6.78 -1.11 -4.99
CA LEU A 49 -6.20 0.04 -5.69
C LEU A 49 -4.70 -0.16 -5.94
N ILE A 50 -3.97 -0.71 -4.98
CA ILE A 50 -2.55 -1.03 -5.15
C ILE A 50 -2.36 -2.00 -6.31
N LEU A 51 -3.16 -3.05 -6.37
CA LEU A 51 -3.09 -4.03 -7.45
C LEU A 51 -3.42 -3.41 -8.79
N VAL A 52 -4.42 -2.52 -8.86
CA VAL A 52 -4.77 -1.81 -10.10
C VAL A 52 -3.59 -0.97 -10.58
N VAL A 53 -2.95 -0.21 -9.69
CA VAL A 53 -1.79 0.60 -10.06
C VAL A 53 -0.64 -0.28 -10.52
N ALA A 54 -0.34 -1.34 -9.77
CA ALA A 54 0.74 -2.27 -10.13
C ALA A 54 0.49 -2.90 -11.49
N MET A 55 -0.73 -3.39 -11.74
CA MET A 55 -1.11 -3.97 -13.03
C MET A 55 -0.97 -2.96 -14.18
N SER A 56 -1.32 -1.70 -13.91
CA SER A 56 -1.27 -0.65 -14.93
C SER A 56 0.17 -0.29 -15.35
N PHE A 57 1.11 -0.36 -14.42
CA PHE A 57 2.47 0.13 -14.66
C PHE A 57 3.54 -0.96 -14.73
N ILE A 58 3.19 -2.24 -14.50
CA ILE A 58 4.20 -3.30 -14.42
C ILE A 58 4.96 -3.48 -15.74
N ARG A 59 4.32 -3.24 -16.87
CA ARG A 59 4.99 -3.32 -18.17
C ARG A 59 6.01 -2.21 -18.35
N TRP A 60 5.80 -1.09 -17.70
CA TRP A 60 6.78 0.00 -17.70
C TRP A 60 7.92 -0.27 -16.73
N ILE A 61 7.61 -0.81 -15.52
CA ILE A 61 8.63 -1.20 -14.54
C ILE A 61 9.53 -2.29 -15.12
N ARG A 62 8.91 -3.27 -15.77
CA ARG A 62 9.56 -4.33 -16.53
C ARG A 62 10.65 -5.05 -15.72
N PRO A 63 10.29 -5.74 -14.62
CA PRO A 63 11.26 -6.55 -13.90
C PRO A 63 11.76 -7.68 -14.80
N ALA A 64 13.06 -7.96 -14.74
CA ALA A 64 13.68 -8.98 -15.59
C ALA A 64 13.33 -10.40 -15.13
N ASP A 65 13.11 -10.57 -13.82
CA ASP A 65 12.79 -11.86 -13.22
C ASP A 65 11.98 -11.68 -11.95
N ALA A 66 11.56 -12.79 -11.34
CA ALA A 66 10.78 -12.75 -10.11
C ALA A 66 11.54 -12.09 -8.96
N GLY A 67 12.85 -12.26 -8.91
CA GLY A 67 13.70 -11.64 -7.89
C GLY A 67 13.65 -10.11 -7.96
N GLU A 68 13.69 -9.54 -9.16
CA GLU A 68 13.56 -8.10 -9.34
C GLU A 68 12.18 -7.60 -8.93
N ALA A 69 11.14 -8.34 -9.30
CA ALA A 69 9.77 -7.97 -8.91
C ALA A 69 9.62 -7.96 -7.38
N VAL A 70 10.20 -8.95 -6.70
CA VAL A 70 10.18 -9.01 -5.24
C VAL A 70 10.96 -7.83 -4.64
N ARG A 71 12.09 -7.46 -5.22
CA ARG A 71 12.86 -6.31 -4.75
C ARG A 71 12.06 -5.01 -4.84
N VAL A 72 11.34 -4.81 -5.93
CA VAL A 72 10.43 -3.65 -6.06
C VAL A 72 9.39 -3.67 -4.96
N GLY A 73 8.79 -4.83 -4.68
CA GLY A 73 7.80 -4.98 -3.62
C GLY A 73 8.37 -4.67 -2.24
N ILE A 74 9.60 -5.11 -1.95
CA ILE A 74 10.27 -4.81 -0.68
C ILE A 74 10.55 -3.31 -0.55
N VAL A 75 10.98 -2.67 -1.62
CA VAL A 75 11.19 -1.21 -1.63
C VAL A 75 9.86 -0.50 -1.35
N TRP A 76 8.78 -0.93 -1.99
CA TRP A 76 7.45 -0.38 -1.72
C TRP A 76 7.05 -0.55 -0.25
N LEU A 77 7.33 -1.73 0.32
CA LEU A 77 7.03 -1.98 1.73
C LEU A 77 7.78 -1.03 2.65
N VAL A 78 9.09 -0.89 2.46
CA VAL A 78 9.91 -0.02 3.32
C VAL A 78 9.49 1.44 3.20
N LEU A 79 9.28 1.92 1.97
CA LEU A 79 8.85 3.30 1.74
C LEU A 79 7.47 3.56 2.32
N THR A 80 6.56 2.60 2.18
CA THR A 80 5.19 2.72 2.70
C THR A 80 5.19 2.74 4.22
N LEU A 81 5.95 1.86 4.88
CA LEU A 81 6.06 1.86 6.34
C LEU A 81 6.57 3.20 6.84
N ALA A 82 7.64 3.71 6.22
CA ALA A 82 8.19 5.00 6.62
C ALA A 82 7.16 6.12 6.42
N PHE A 83 6.47 6.13 5.28
CA PHE A 83 5.45 7.14 4.99
C PHE A 83 4.27 7.05 5.96
N GLU A 84 3.71 5.84 6.15
CA GLU A 84 2.53 5.65 6.98
C GLU A 84 2.80 6.07 8.44
N ILE A 85 3.93 5.67 8.99
CA ILE A 85 4.28 6.00 10.36
C ILE A 85 4.54 7.50 10.49
N ALA A 86 5.32 8.09 9.59
CA ALA A 86 5.64 9.50 9.63
C ALA A 86 4.41 10.37 9.41
N PHE A 87 3.59 10.03 8.40
CA PHE A 87 2.37 10.77 8.10
C PHE A 87 1.37 10.67 9.26
N GLY A 88 1.16 9.46 9.77
CA GLY A 88 0.24 9.23 10.87
C GLY A 88 0.65 9.99 12.13
N ARG A 89 1.95 9.99 12.45
CA ARG A 89 2.45 10.61 13.67
C ARG A 89 2.56 12.13 13.56
N TYR A 90 3.08 12.64 12.44
CA TYR A 90 3.46 14.05 12.33
C TYR A 90 2.44 14.90 11.59
N VAL A 91 1.70 14.37 10.65
CA VAL A 91 0.68 15.12 9.89
C VAL A 91 -0.70 14.95 10.52
N VAL A 92 -1.13 13.71 10.71
CA VAL A 92 -2.43 13.40 11.34
C VAL A 92 -2.37 13.61 12.85
N GLN A 93 -1.17 13.53 13.42
CA GLN A 93 -0.93 13.68 14.86
C GLN A 93 -1.63 12.58 15.68
N ALA A 94 -1.71 11.38 15.11
CA ALA A 94 -2.29 10.23 15.79
C ALA A 94 -1.39 9.78 16.94
N PRO A 95 -1.96 9.36 18.08
CA PRO A 95 -1.15 8.79 19.15
C PRO A 95 -0.55 7.45 18.72
N TRP A 96 0.58 7.09 19.33
CA TRP A 96 1.26 5.83 19.00
C TRP A 96 0.36 4.61 19.19
N SER A 97 -0.55 4.66 20.17
CA SER A 97 -1.52 3.57 20.41
C SER A 97 -2.43 3.35 19.21
N ARG A 98 -2.88 4.42 18.55
CA ARG A 98 -3.72 4.31 17.35
C ARG A 98 -2.93 3.77 16.18
N ILE A 99 -1.71 4.25 15.98
CA ILE A 99 -0.83 3.76 14.92
C ILE A 99 -0.57 2.27 15.12
N ALA A 100 -0.21 1.88 16.33
CA ALA A 100 0.07 0.47 16.65
C ALA A 100 -1.16 -0.42 16.46
N SER A 101 -2.36 0.09 16.70
CA SER A 101 -3.58 -0.71 16.59
C SER A 101 -3.81 -1.23 15.17
N ASP A 102 -3.37 -0.49 14.14
CA ASP A 102 -3.50 -0.93 12.75
C ASP A 102 -2.62 -2.14 12.42
N TYR A 103 -1.55 -2.34 13.19
CA TYR A 103 -0.62 -3.45 13.00
C TYR A 103 -0.93 -4.66 13.86
N ASN A 104 -1.92 -4.57 14.74
CA ASN A 104 -2.23 -5.66 15.69
C ASN A 104 -3.32 -6.56 15.10
N LEU A 105 -2.89 -7.59 14.36
CA LEU A 105 -3.80 -8.55 13.73
C LEU A 105 -4.70 -9.26 14.73
N LEU A 106 -4.20 -9.53 15.93
CA LEU A 106 -4.97 -10.24 16.96
C LEU A 106 -6.17 -9.42 17.44
N ARG A 107 -6.13 -8.11 17.28
CA ARG A 107 -7.21 -7.20 17.69
C ARG A 107 -7.90 -6.55 16.49
N GLY A 108 -7.73 -7.12 15.30
CA GLY A 108 -8.44 -6.68 14.11
C GLY A 108 -7.75 -5.58 13.31
N GLY A 109 -6.49 -5.26 13.61
CA GLY A 109 -5.69 -4.35 12.78
C GLY A 109 -5.26 -5.08 11.52
N LEU A 110 -5.80 -4.70 10.36
CA LEU A 110 -5.62 -5.43 9.11
C LEU A 110 -4.52 -4.86 8.23
N LEU A 111 -3.83 -3.80 8.66
CA LEU A 111 -2.80 -3.17 7.85
C LEU A 111 -1.68 -4.14 7.41
N PRO A 112 -1.22 -5.09 8.25
CA PRO A 112 -0.21 -6.05 7.77
C PRO A 112 -0.68 -6.85 6.56
N ILE A 113 -1.98 -7.15 6.45
CA ILE A 113 -2.52 -7.84 5.27
C ILE A 113 -2.35 -6.95 4.04
N GLY A 114 -2.70 -5.67 4.14
CA GLY A 114 -2.49 -4.72 3.05
C GLY A 114 -1.03 -4.57 2.66
N LEU A 115 -0.13 -4.59 3.63
CA LEU A 115 1.31 -4.51 3.37
C LEU A 115 1.83 -5.78 2.67
N LEU A 116 1.27 -6.95 2.97
CA LEU A 116 1.59 -8.18 2.23
C LEU A 116 1.15 -8.07 0.78
N VAL A 117 -0.05 -7.56 0.53
CA VAL A 117 -0.55 -7.35 -0.83
C VAL A 117 0.36 -6.38 -1.57
N LEU A 118 0.72 -5.27 -0.94
CA LEU A 118 1.63 -4.27 -1.53
C LEU A 118 2.97 -4.90 -1.93
N THR A 119 3.56 -5.69 -1.03
CA THR A 119 4.86 -6.31 -1.27
C THR A 119 4.79 -7.33 -2.40
N ALA A 120 3.70 -8.10 -2.47
CA ALA A 120 3.50 -9.10 -3.50
C ALA A 120 3.00 -8.50 -4.82
N ALA A 121 2.48 -7.28 -4.81
CA ALA A 121 1.81 -6.69 -5.97
C ALA A 121 2.68 -6.65 -7.24
N PRO A 122 3.97 -6.26 -7.21
CA PRO A 122 4.78 -6.28 -8.43
C PRO A 122 4.92 -7.68 -9.01
N LEU A 123 5.10 -8.70 -8.17
CA LEU A 123 5.23 -10.08 -8.64
C LEU A 123 3.91 -10.59 -9.21
N ILE A 124 2.80 -10.33 -8.52
CA ILE A 124 1.45 -10.71 -8.98
C ILE A 124 1.18 -10.05 -10.33
N ALA A 125 1.42 -8.74 -10.44
CA ALA A 125 1.19 -7.99 -11.65
C ALA A 125 2.07 -8.52 -12.81
N ALA A 126 3.34 -8.80 -12.53
CA ALA A 126 4.28 -9.29 -13.54
C ALA A 126 3.83 -10.64 -14.11
N LYS A 127 3.36 -11.54 -13.25
CA LYS A 127 2.87 -12.84 -13.68
C LYS A 127 1.55 -12.70 -14.44
N PHE A 128 0.62 -11.90 -13.94
CA PHE A 128 -0.69 -11.71 -14.54
C PHE A 128 -0.60 -11.06 -15.92
N ARG A 129 0.31 -10.11 -16.08
CA ARG A 129 0.49 -9.37 -17.33
C ARG A 129 1.53 -10.02 -18.25
N HIS A 130 2.02 -11.20 -17.92
CA HIS A 130 2.98 -11.96 -18.71
C HIS A 130 4.26 -11.17 -18.99
N VAL A 131 4.74 -10.43 -17.98
CA VAL A 131 6.00 -9.70 -18.05
C VAL A 131 7.17 -10.65 -17.75
N LEU A 132 6.92 -11.67 -16.96
CA LEU A 132 7.92 -12.71 -16.61
C LEU A 132 7.82 -13.93 -17.49
#